data_1e0718d322474396098fdb0e220597bb
#
_entry.id   1e0718d322474396098fdb0e220597bb
#
_cell.length_a   1.000
_cell.length_b   1.000
_cell.length_c   1.000
_cell.angle_alpha   90.00
_cell.angle_beta   90.00
_cell.angle_gamma   90.00
#
_symmetry.space_group_name_H-M   'P 1'
#
loop_
_entity.id
_entity.type
_entity.pdbx_description
1 polymer ?
#
loop_
_entity_poly.entity_id
_entity_poly.type
_entity_poly.pdbx_seq_one_letter_code
_entity_poly.pdbx_strand_id
1 'polypeptide(L)'
;VQSNSWYYDTVRIAEKYGYINGTGNGRMNPEGYVTREQAAVILGRLYKADPGNVKPANLSFKDKAQVATWSAGYVKAAVDKGIITGYKDNTFKPTKVITRAELAKILYYYLGTSLSTAGKAYTGSDLKSDTANVTISESCTLSDATIDGDLYLTEGLASDAVQLNDVYVKGTIIVAGGTVTMTNTMSDHIVVSSPMGRLLQVTAAGAARFPNTEVRSTAVLYEKKLTTPGYEGFADVKINGDKKVSLTLDADINHLELDTESTVSTTANASVYRMTASKPASVTGYGTIYQAEIK
;
A
#
# COMPACT_ATOMS: atom_id res chain seq x y z
N VAL A 1 -15.98 -22.92 2.67
CA VAL A 1 -17.09 -22.08 3.19
C VAL A 1 -18.32 -22.39 2.37
N GLN A 2 -19.47 -22.60 3.02
CA GLN A 2 -20.74 -22.88 2.34
C GLN A 2 -21.29 -21.62 1.70
N SER A 3 -21.82 -21.71 0.47
CA SER A 3 -22.27 -20.56 -0.33
C SER A 3 -23.50 -19.83 0.26
N ASN A 4 -24.22 -20.46 1.17
CA ASN A 4 -25.38 -19.87 1.87
C ASN A 4 -25.01 -19.20 3.21
N SER A 5 -23.73 -19.19 3.60
CA SER A 5 -23.27 -18.50 4.82
C SER A 5 -23.28 -16.99 4.62
N TRP A 6 -23.75 -16.24 5.63
CA TRP A 6 -23.83 -14.78 5.59
C TRP A 6 -22.49 -14.09 5.32
N TYR A 7 -21.38 -14.74 5.64
CA TYR A 7 -20.02 -14.24 5.42
C TYR A 7 -19.37 -14.77 4.13
N TYR A 8 -20.07 -15.56 3.32
CA TYR A 8 -19.48 -16.25 2.16
C TYR A 8 -18.79 -15.30 1.19
N ASP A 9 -19.49 -14.26 0.75
CA ASP A 9 -18.93 -13.30 -0.21
C ASP A 9 -17.76 -12.51 0.38
N THR A 10 -17.87 -12.11 1.64
CA THR A 10 -16.77 -11.38 2.33
C THR A 10 -15.52 -12.24 2.45
N VAL A 11 -15.66 -13.51 2.85
CA VAL A 11 -14.53 -14.44 2.95
C VAL A 11 -13.91 -14.71 1.58
N ARG A 12 -14.73 -14.92 0.56
CA ARG A 12 -14.27 -15.14 -0.82
C ARG A 12 -13.52 -13.93 -1.37
N ILE A 13 -13.99 -12.73 -1.08
CA ILE A 13 -13.31 -11.48 -1.46
C ILE A 13 -11.97 -11.38 -0.72
N ALA A 14 -11.96 -11.58 0.59
CA ALA A 14 -10.73 -11.48 1.39
C ALA A 14 -9.67 -12.53 0.99
N GLU A 15 -10.09 -13.74 0.63
CA GLU A 15 -9.20 -14.79 0.11
C GLU A 15 -8.71 -14.44 -1.30
N LYS A 16 -9.61 -14.05 -2.20
CA LYS A 16 -9.28 -13.66 -3.57
C LYS A 16 -8.21 -12.56 -3.64
N TYR A 17 -8.25 -11.63 -2.69
CA TYR A 17 -7.28 -10.51 -2.62
C TYR A 17 -6.11 -10.77 -1.67
N GLY A 18 -5.99 -12.01 -1.17
CA GLY A 18 -4.86 -12.42 -0.36
C GLY A 18 -4.83 -11.83 1.05
N TYR A 19 -5.90 -11.20 1.54
CA TYR A 19 -5.95 -10.67 2.91
C TYR A 19 -5.97 -11.78 3.94
N ILE A 20 -6.66 -12.87 3.61
CA ILE A 20 -6.70 -14.09 4.42
C ILE A 20 -6.28 -15.28 3.56
N ASN A 21 -5.50 -16.17 4.15
CA ASN A 21 -5.24 -17.48 3.59
C ASN A 21 -5.94 -18.52 4.48
N GLY A 22 -6.41 -19.60 3.90
CA GLY A 22 -7.01 -20.68 4.66
C GLY A 22 -6.07 -21.31 5.69
N THR A 23 -6.55 -22.30 6.39
CA THR A 23 -5.81 -23.08 7.40
C THR A 23 -4.94 -24.18 6.79
N GLY A 24 -4.80 -24.20 5.48
CA GLY A 24 -4.12 -25.22 4.67
C GLY A 24 -5.08 -26.19 3.99
N ASN A 25 -4.57 -26.92 2.98
CA ASN A 25 -5.32 -27.93 2.21
C ASN A 25 -6.64 -27.41 1.61
N GLY A 26 -6.68 -26.15 1.18
CA GLY A 26 -7.87 -25.51 0.61
C GLY A 26 -9.02 -25.32 1.61
N ARG A 27 -8.73 -25.40 2.91
CA ARG A 27 -9.73 -25.26 3.97
C ARG A 27 -9.62 -23.91 4.68
N MET A 28 -10.74 -23.44 5.17
CA MET A 28 -10.86 -22.28 6.02
C MET A 28 -11.71 -22.63 7.23
N ASN A 29 -11.38 -22.05 8.39
CA ASN A 29 -12.21 -22.13 9.59
C ASN A 29 -12.80 -20.73 9.89
N PRO A 30 -13.90 -20.34 9.23
CA PRO A 30 -14.46 -19.00 9.33
C PRO A 30 -15.07 -18.67 10.69
N GLU A 31 -15.44 -19.69 11.46
CA GLU A 31 -16.01 -19.56 12.82
C GLU A 31 -14.96 -19.75 13.92
N GLY A 32 -13.71 -20.01 13.51
CA GLY A 32 -12.60 -20.13 14.45
C GLY A 32 -12.20 -18.77 15.03
N TYR A 33 -11.64 -18.82 16.23
CA TYR A 33 -11.08 -17.63 16.86
C TYR A 33 -9.80 -17.17 16.13
N VAL A 34 -9.60 -15.86 16.09
CA VAL A 34 -8.38 -15.24 15.52
C VAL A 34 -7.37 -15.02 16.63
N THR A 35 -6.15 -15.50 16.44
CA THR A 35 -5.02 -15.23 17.34
C THR A 35 -4.38 -13.87 17.06
N ARG A 36 -3.57 -13.38 18.00
CA ARG A 36 -2.88 -12.09 17.84
C ARG A 36 -1.91 -12.09 16.68
N GLU A 37 -1.16 -13.17 16.45
CA GLU A 37 -0.28 -13.25 15.28
C GLU A 37 -1.06 -13.32 13.96
N GLN A 38 -2.22 -14.00 13.94
CA GLN A 38 -3.08 -14.00 12.75
C GLN A 38 -3.66 -12.61 12.46
N ALA A 39 -4.08 -11.88 13.49
CA ALA A 39 -4.52 -10.49 13.33
C ALA A 39 -3.40 -9.61 12.76
N ALA A 40 -2.16 -9.75 13.24
CA ALA A 40 -1.00 -9.03 12.72
C ALA A 40 -0.76 -9.34 11.23
N VAL A 41 -0.93 -10.59 10.82
CA VAL A 41 -0.77 -11.00 9.40
C VAL A 41 -1.86 -10.42 8.51
N ILE A 42 -3.12 -10.49 8.95
CA ILE A 42 -4.24 -9.91 8.18
C ILE A 42 -4.01 -8.42 7.98
N LEU A 43 -3.66 -7.70 9.03
CA LEU A 43 -3.36 -6.26 8.95
C LEU A 43 -2.15 -5.98 8.08
N GLY A 44 -1.06 -6.72 8.26
CA GLY A 44 0.15 -6.55 7.46
C GLY A 44 -0.13 -6.73 5.96
N ARG A 45 -0.99 -7.68 5.58
CA ARG A 45 -1.42 -7.87 4.19
C ARG A 45 -2.30 -6.73 3.69
N LEU A 46 -3.17 -6.19 4.54
CA LEU A 46 -3.94 -4.98 4.20
C LEU A 46 -3.04 -3.77 3.95
N TYR A 47 -1.97 -3.62 4.73
CA TYR A 47 -0.95 -2.58 4.51
C TYR A 47 -0.04 -2.83 3.32
N LYS A 48 -0.15 -3.98 2.67
CA LYS A 48 0.84 -4.40 1.68
C LYS A 48 2.27 -4.42 2.25
N ALA A 49 2.40 -4.68 3.55
CA ALA A 49 3.69 -4.81 4.18
C ALA A 49 4.49 -5.95 3.52
N ASP A 50 5.76 -5.70 3.25
CA ASP A 50 6.69 -6.76 2.90
C ASP A 50 7.11 -7.47 4.20
N PRO A 51 6.77 -8.77 4.39
CA PRO A 51 7.20 -9.50 5.56
C PRO A 51 8.72 -9.74 5.58
N GLY A 52 9.41 -9.54 4.45
CA GLY A 52 10.84 -9.78 4.32
C GLY A 52 11.26 -11.18 4.77
N ASN A 53 12.53 -11.34 5.08
CA ASN A 53 13.09 -12.57 5.67
C ASN A 53 13.25 -12.45 7.20
N VAL A 54 12.24 -11.93 7.88
CA VAL A 54 12.26 -11.74 9.34
C VAL A 54 12.00 -13.06 10.05
N LYS A 55 12.91 -13.42 10.96
CA LYS A 55 12.77 -14.60 11.81
C LYS A 55 12.23 -14.21 13.19
N PRO A 56 11.55 -15.11 13.94
CA PRO A 56 11.10 -14.84 15.31
C PRO A 56 12.20 -14.28 16.22
N ALA A 57 13.44 -14.72 16.03
CA ALA A 57 14.60 -14.25 16.78
C ALA A 57 14.86 -12.73 16.65
N ASN A 58 14.38 -12.10 15.57
CA ASN A 58 14.54 -10.65 15.32
C ASN A 58 13.53 -9.80 16.10
N LEU A 59 12.56 -10.40 16.77
CA LEU A 59 11.56 -9.71 17.58
C LEU A 59 12.14 -9.42 18.99
N SER A 60 11.66 -8.32 19.61
CA SER A 60 12.12 -7.88 20.93
C SER A 60 11.37 -8.50 22.11
N PHE A 61 10.34 -9.35 21.87
CA PHE A 61 9.52 -9.92 22.93
C PHE A 61 10.18 -11.10 23.64
N LYS A 62 9.87 -11.29 24.93
CA LYS A 62 10.37 -12.42 25.74
C LYS A 62 9.92 -13.76 25.19
N ASP A 63 8.71 -13.82 24.65
CA ASP A 63 8.08 -15.01 24.08
C ASP A 63 8.21 -15.10 22.55
N LYS A 64 9.16 -14.39 21.97
CA LYS A 64 9.40 -14.37 20.52
C LYS A 64 9.55 -15.75 19.88
N ALA A 65 10.07 -16.73 20.61
CA ALA A 65 10.21 -18.11 20.13
C ALA A 65 8.85 -18.81 19.87
N GLN A 66 7.75 -18.28 20.43
CA GLN A 66 6.39 -18.77 20.20
C GLN A 66 5.74 -18.17 18.96
N VAL A 67 6.32 -17.08 18.37
CA VAL A 67 5.84 -16.48 17.12
C VAL A 67 6.19 -17.41 15.97
N ALA A 68 5.22 -17.74 15.14
CA ALA A 68 5.47 -18.60 13.99
C ALA A 68 6.33 -17.89 12.93
N THR A 69 7.17 -18.63 12.22
CA THR A 69 8.06 -18.07 11.19
C THR A 69 7.28 -17.33 10.09
N TRP A 70 6.12 -17.86 9.70
CA TRP A 70 5.27 -17.26 8.66
C TRP A 70 4.63 -15.92 9.07
N SER A 71 4.52 -15.65 10.37
CA SER A 71 3.92 -14.43 10.91
C SER A 71 4.94 -13.38 11.36
N ALA A 72 6.21 -13.78 11.58
CA ALA A 72 7.22 -12.96 12.23
C ALA A 72 7.45 -11.61 11.53
N GLY A 73 7.50 -11.58 10.20
CA GLY A 73 7.67 -10.34 9.43
C GLY A 73 6.48 -9.38 9.60
N TYR A 74 5.28 -9.90 9.54
CA TYR A 74 4.06 -9.10 9.74
C TYR A 74 3.92 -8.61 11.18
N VAL A 75 4.28 -9.45 12.17
CA VAL A 75 4.31 -9.05 13.58
C VAL A 75 5.30 -7.91 13.77
N LYS A 76 6.51 -8.04 13.20
CA LYS A 76 7.51 -6.95 13.26
C LYS A 76 6.99 -5.67 12.63
N ALA A 77 6.46 -5.73 11.43
CA ALA A 77 5.91 -4.57 10.72
C ALA A 77 4.79 -3.88 11.51
N ALA A 78 3.85 -4.65 12.08
CA ALA A 78 2.76 -4.13 12.88
C ALA A 78 3.23 -3.47 14.19
N VAL A 79 4.31 -4.01 14.79
CA VAL A 79 4.93 -3.45 16.01
C VAL A 79 5.72 -2.19 15.71
N ASP A 80 6.54 -2.20 14.66
CA ASP A 80 7.34 -1.03 14.25
C ASP A 80 6.45 0.18 13.91
N LYS A 81 5.26 -0.08 13.34
CA LYS A 81 4.25 0.94 13.04
C LYS A 81 3.36 1.32 14.24
N GLY A 82 3.60 0.75 15.42
CA GLY A 82 2.83 1.04 16.63
C GLY A 82 1.36 0.56 16.63
N ILE A 83 0.95 -0.23 15.62
CA ILE A 83 -0.43 -0.72 15.46
C ILE A 83 -0.76 -1.81 16.48
N ILE A 84 0.19 -2.71 16.70
CA ILE A 84 0.11 -3.74 17.73
C ILE A 84 1.29 -3.57 18.67
N THR A 85 1.02 -3.33 19.94
CA THR A 85 2.05 -3.26 20.97
C THR A 85 2.11 -4.57 21.76
N GLY A 86 3.25 -4.88 22.38
CA GLY A 86 3.34 -5.95 23.36
C GLY A 86 2.55 -5.64 24.63
N TYR A 87 2.48 -6.64 25.50
CA TYR A 87 1.94 -6.47 26.85
C TYR A 87 2.98 -5.82 27.78
N LYS A 88 2.51 -5.34 28.95
CA LYS A 88 3.38 -4.70 29.97
C LYS A 88 4.51 -5.61 30.47
N ASP A 89 4.33 -6.92 30.39
CA ASP A 89 5.34 -7.93 30.73
C ASP A 89 6.39 -8.18 29.65
N ASN A 90 6.36 -7.40 28.56
CA ASN A 90 7.17 -7.54 27.37
C ASN A 90 6.95 -8.85 26.64
N THR A 91 5.71 -9.36 26.62
CA THR A 91 5.33 -10.51 25.79
C THR A 91 4.43 -10.05 24.63
N PHE A 92 4.41 -10.82 23.54
CA PHE A 92 3.48 -10.63 22.42
C PHE A 92 2.23 -11.48 22.53
N LYS A 93 2.35 -12.70 23.07
CA LYS A 93 1.32 -13.72 23.19
C LYS A 93 0.70 -14.11 21.86
N PRO A 94 1.50 -14.65 20.91
CA PRO A 94 1.09 -14.84 19.51
C PRO A 94 -0.15 -15.71 19.35
N THR A 95 -0.26 -16.77 20.13
CA THR A 95 -1.36 -17.76 20.08
C THR A 95 -2.58 -17.36 20.90
N LYS A 96 -2.49 -16.27 21.69
CA LYS A 96 -3.64 -15.77 22.46
C LYS A 96 -4.74 -15.30 21.49
N VAL A 97 -5.97 -15.74 21.75
CA VAL A 97 -7.16 -15.24 21.06
C VAL A 97 -7.30 -13.73 21.33
N ILE A 98 -7.50 -12.97 20.26
CA ILE A 98 -7.70 -11.52 20.35
C ILE A 98 -9.10 -11.21 20.86
N THR A 99 -9.21 -10.28 21.79
CA THR A 99 -10.51 -9.80 22.27
C THR A 99 -11.06 -8.71 21.36
N ARG A 100 -12.38 -8.46 21.40
CA ARG A 100 -13.01 -7.35 20.68
C ARG A 100 -12.38 -6.00 21.02
N ALA A 101 -12.04 -5.76 22.30
CA ALA A 101 -11.40 -4.53 22.74
C ALA A 101 -9.98 -4.38 22.18
N GLU A 102 -9.19 -5.47 22.17
CA GLU A 102 -7.86 -5.48 21.56
C GLU A 102 -7.95 -5.24 20.06
N LEU A 103 -8.90 -5.89 19.36
CA LEU A 103 -9.12 -5.67 17.93
C LEU A 103 -9.54 -4.21 17.63
N ALA A 104 -10.47 -3.66 18.41
CA ALA A 104 -10.91 -2.26 18.25
C ALA A 104 -9.76 -1.28 18.41
N LYS A 105 -8.87 -1.50 19.41
CA LYS A 105 -7.67 -0.70 19.60
C LYS A 105 -6.71 -0.80 18.40
N ILE A 106 -6.49 -2.00 17.91
CA ILE A 106 -5.64 -2.24 16.74
C ILE A 106 -6.20 -1.53 15.51
N LEU A 107 -7.50 -1.67 15.23
CA LEU A 107 -8.14 -0.99 14.10
C LEU A 107 -8.09 0.54 14.23
N TYR A 108 -8.21 1.07 15.45
CA TYR A 108 -8.09 2.51 15.69
C TYR A 108 -6.72 3.05 15.27
N TYR A 109 -5.64 2.39 15.68
CA TYR A 109 -4.28 2.80 15.27
C TYR A 109 -3.99 2.46 13.81
N TYR A 110 -4.58 1.38 13.30
CA TYR A 110 -4.45 0.99 11.90
C TYR A 110 -5.05 2.05 10.97
N LEU A 111 -6.30 2.41 11.19
CA LEU A 111 -7.01 3.35 10.33
C LEU A 111 -6.53 4.79 10.55
N GLY A 112 -6.11 5.11 11.76
CA GLY A 112 -5.70 6.47 12.11
C GLY A 112 -6.83 7.48 12.00
N THR A 113 -6.54 8.65 11.42
CA THR A 113 -7.57 9.63 11.06
C THR A 113 -8.32 9.16 9.83
N SER A 114 -9.63 9.03 9.92
CA SER A 114 -10.48 8.66 8.79
C SER A 114 -11.10 9.88 8.14
N LEU A 115 -10.77 10.10 6.86
CA LEU A 115 -11.36 11.12 6.00
C LEU A 115 -12.42 10.46 5.11
N SER A 116 -13.67 10.49 5.56
CA SER A 116 -14.78 9.68 5.04
C SER A 116 -16.01 10.50 4.64
N THR A 117 -15.85 11.79 4.37
CA THR A 117 -16.94 12.65 3.90
C THR A 117 -16.66 13.09 2.46
N ALA A 118 -17.49 12.67 1.55
CA ALA A 118 -17.36 12.99 0.13
C ALA A 118 -17.37 14.51 -0.13
N GLY A 119 -16.43 14.97 -0.97
CA GLY A 119 -16.31 16.38 -1.37
C GLY A 119 -15.80 17.32 -0.29
N LYS A 120 -15.48 16.83 0.92
CA LYS A 120 -14.99 17.69 2.00
C LYS A 120 -13.52 18.08 1.76
N ALA A 121 -13.22 19.36 2.10
CA ALA A 121 -11.86 19.83 2.25
C ALA A 121 -11.38 19.61 3.69
N TYR A 122 -10.24 18.98 3.85
CA TYR A 122 -9.55 18.72 5.11
C TYR A 122 -8.18 19.40 5.10
N THR A 123 -7.69 19.70 6.28
CA THR A 123 -6.35 20.23 6.50
C THR A 123 -5.61 19.42 7.56
N GLY A 124 -4.33 19.72 7.81
CA GLY A 124 -3.58 19.10 8.89
C GLY A 124 -4.22 19.22 10.27
N SER A 125 -5.04 20.26 10.50
CA SER A 125 -5.77 20.44 11.77
C SER A 125 -6.94 19.46 11.97
N ASP A 126 -7.42 18.81 10.92
CA ASP A 126 -8.42 17.75 11.01
C ASP A 126 -7.82 16.39 11.40
N LEU A 127 -6.48 16.26 11.38
CA LEU A 127 -5.79 15.02 11.72
C LEU A 127 -5.71 14.81 13.22
N LYS A 128 -5.91 13.58 13.68
CA LYS A 128 -5.80 13.24 15.11
C LYS A 128 -4.33 13.24 15.54
N SER A 129 -4.07 13.85 16.67
CA SER A 129 -2.71 13.95 17.24
C SER A 129 -2.20 12.66 17.89
N ASP A 130 -3.07 11.69 18.16
CA ASP A 130 -2.75 10.43 18.84
C ASP A 130 -2.64 9.22 17.89
N THR A 131 -2.79 9.45 16.59
CA THR A 131 -2.62 8.43 15.55
C THR A 131 -1.70 8.95 14.46
N ALA A 132 -0.80 8.07 13.98
CA ALA A 132 0.15 8.45 12.93
C ALA A 132 -0.43 8.32 11.53
N ASN A 133 -1.36 7.38 11.32
CA ASN A 133 -1.90 7.04 10.00
C ASN A 133 -3.11 7.88 9.62
N VAL A 134 -3.33 7.99 8.29
CA VAL A 134 -4.54 8.61 7.72
C VAL A 134 -5.14 7.67 6.69
N THR A 135 -6.45 7.49 6.74
CA THR A 135 -7.22 6.69 5.78
C THR A 135 -8.22 7.58 5.05
N ILE A 136 -8.17 7.59 3.73
CA ILE A 136 -9.13 8.27 2.86
C ILE A 136 -10.03 7.22 2.21
N SER A 137 -11.34 7.29 2.46
CA SER A 137 -12.33 6.35 1.93
C SER A 137 -13.38 6.98 1.02
N GLU A 138 -13.38 8.31 0.89
CA GLU A 138 -14.28 9.09 0.05
C GLU A 138 -13.51 10.16 -0.71
N SER A 139 -14.08 10.67 -1.81
CA SER A 139 -13.50 11.79 -2.56
C SER A 139 -13.33 13.00 -1.65
N CYS A 140 -12.15 13.57 -1.62
CA CYS A 140 -11.85 14.73 -0.77
C CYS A 140 -10.60 15.47 -1.25
N THR A 141 -10.37 16.64 -0.65
CA THR A 141 -9.10 17.35 -0.72
C THR A 141 -8.47 17.34 0.67
N LEU A 142 -7.18 17.00 0.77
CA LEU A 142 -6.37 17.18 1.97
C LEU A 142 -5.25 18.17 1.64
N SER A 143 -5.15 19.24 2.43
CA SER A 143 -4.16 20.30 2.21
C SER A 143 -3.37 20.60 3.48
N ASP A 144 -2.15 21.11 3.30
CA ASP A 144 -1.31 21.65 4.40
C ASP A 144 -1.16 20.67 5.56
N ALA A 145 -0.78 19.43 5.26
CA ALA A 145 -0.77 18.35 6.24
C ALA A 145 0.58 17.62 6.31
N THR A 146 0.99 17.27 7.53
CA THR A 146 2.06 16.30 7.78
C THR A 146 1.45 15.04 8.39
N ILE A 147 1.73 13.90 7.78
CA ILE A 147 1.29 12.57 8.23
C ILE A 147 2.52 11.83 8.74
N ASP A 148 2.54 11.54 10.04
CA ASP A 148 3.69 10.89 10.70
C ASP A 148 3.80 9.39 10.36
N GLY A 149 2.72 8.77 9.92
CA GLY A 149 2.65 7.38 9.48
C GLY A 149 2.33 7.24 7.99
N ASP A 150 1.50 6.24 7.67
CA ASP A 150 1.08 5.93 6.31
C ASP A 150 -0.21 6.67 5.92
N LEU A 151 -0.32 6.97 4.64
CA LEU A 151 -1.56 7.45 4.01
C LEU A 151 -2.16 6.34 3.15
N TYR A 152 -3.37 5.90 3.48
CA TYR A 152 -4.07 4.84 2.77
C TYR A 152 -5.30 5.37 2.04
N LEU A 153 -5.29 5.29 0.71
CA LEU A 153 -6.43 5.56 -0.17
C LEU A 153 -7.12 4.22 -0.47
N THR A 154 -8.33 4.03 0.06
CA THR A 154 -8.97 2.72 0.11
C THR A 154 -9.52 2.26 -1.24
N GLU A 155 -9.72 0.96 -1.38
CA GLU A 155 -10.33 0.32 -2.54
C GLU A 155 -11.76 0.80 -2.81
N GLY A 156 -12.43 1.35 -1.80
CA GLY A 156 -13.78 1.90 -1.89
C GLY A 156 -13.90 3.13 -2.78
N LEU A 157 -12.81 3.88 -2.95
CA LEU A 157 -12.78 5.11 -3.76
C LEU A 157 -13.15 4.90 -5.24
N ALA A 158 -13.10 3.66 -5.75
CA ALA A 158 -13.47 3.34 -7.14
C ALA A 158 -12.78 4.28 -8.15
N SER A 159 -13.54 5.18 -8.80
CA SER A 159 -13.04 6.22 -9.71
C SER A 159 -13.03 7.61 -9.07
N ASP A 160 -13.33 7.71 -7.78
CA ASP A 160 -13.45 8.98 -7.07
C ASP A 160 -12.10 9.70 -7.00
N ALA A 161 -12.16 11.03 -7.11
CA ALA A 161 -10.96 11.85 -7.12
C ALA A 161 -10.54 12.26 -5.69
N VAL A 162 -9.27 12.08 -5.39
CA VAL A 162 -8.61 12.60 -4.20
C VAL A 162 -7.55 13.60 -4.61
N GLN A 163 -7.53 14.74 -3.94
CA GLN A 163 -6.49 15.76 -4.13
C GLN A 163 -5.69 15.93 -2.86
N LEU A 164 -4.37 15.83 -2.99
CA LEU A 164 -3.40 16.08 -1.94
C LEU A 164 -2.60 17.32 -2.33
N ASN A 165 -2.67 18.39 -1.54
CA ASN A 165 -1.97 19.63 -1.81
C ASN A 165 -1.08 20.01 -0.62
N ASP A 166 0.22 20.16 -0.86
CA ASP A 166 1.18 20.51 0.19
C ASP A 166 1.15 19.50 1.35
N VAL A 167 1.14 18.19 1.02
CA VAL A 167 1.08 17.10 1.98
C VAL A 167 2.44 16.40 2.08
N TYR A 168 2.96 16.27 3.29
CA TYR A 168 4.15 15.47 3.56
C TYR A 168 3.80 14.19 4.31
N VAL A 169 4.10 13.03 3.73
CA VAL A 169 3.88 11.72 4.32
C VAL A 169 5.22 11.09 4.69
N LYS A 170 5.50 10.94 5.99
CA LYS A 170 6.75 10.33 6.46
C LYS A 170 6.79 8.81 6.23
N GLY A 171 5.63 8.18 6.21
CA GLY A 171 5.49 6.77 5.86
C GLY A 171 5.26 6.56 4.37
N THR A 172 4.47 5.55 4.04
CA THR A 172 4.13 5.14 2.68
C THR A 172 2.78 5.70 2.26
N ILE A 173 2.67 6.19 1.02
CA ILE A 173 1.38 6.45 0.39
C ILE A 173 0.93 5.15 -0.30
N ILE A 174 -0.21 4.61 0.11
CA ILE A 174 -0.79 3.39 -0.46
C ILE A 174 -2.04 3.78 -1.25
N VAL A 175 -1.95 3.68 -2.58
CA VAL A 175 -3.07 3.94 -3.48
C VAL A 175 -3.70 2.60 -3.87
N ALA A 176 -4.84 2.28 -3.26
CA ALA A 176 -5.58 1.05 -3.54
C ALA A 176 -6.88 1.30 -4.32
N GLY A 177 -7.33 2.55 -4.40
CA GLY A 177 -8.51 2.98 -5.15
C GLY A 177 -8.41 4.43 -5.60
N GLY A 178 -9.29 4.82 -6.50
CA GLY A 178 -9.49 6.19 -6.94
C GLY A 178 -8.54 6.70 -8.01
N THR A 179 -8.73 7.97 -8.31
CA THR A 179 -7.83 8.83 -9.08
C THR A 179 -7.24 9.84 -8.12
N VAL A 180 -5.92 9.87 -7.97
CA VAL A 180 -5.25 10.79 -7.05
C VAL A 180 -4.38 11.78 -7.78
N THR A 181 -4.51 13.07 -7.41
CA THR A 181 -3.61 14.14 -7.82
C THR A 181 -2.85 14.64 -6.60
N MET A 182 -1.55 14.65 -6.68
CA MET A 182 -0.63 15.01 -5.62
C MET A 182 0.17 16.23 -6.05
N THR A 183 -0.22 17.41 -5.56
CA THR A 183 0.45 18.68 -5.85
C THR A 183 1.34 19.05 -4.67
N ASN A 184 2.62 19.34 -4.91
CA ASN A 184 3.59 19.65 -3.86
C ASN A 184 3.62 18.59 -2.73
N THR A 185 3.26 17.36 -3.05
CA THR A 185 3.14 16.27 -2.07
C THR A 185 4.42 15.43 -2.09
N MET A 186 4.91 15.07 -0.93
CA MET A 186 6.16 14.31 -0.79
C MET A 186 5.97 13.07 0.06
N SER A 187 6.57 11.98 -0.38
CA SER A 187 6.79 10.75 0.36
C SER A 187 7.96 9.99 -0.23
N ASP A 188 8.75 9.34 0.59
CA ASP A 188 9.86 8.52 0.10
C ASP A 188 9.38 7.24 -0.60
N HIS A 189 8.16 6.80 -0.34
CA HIS A 189 7.63 5.56 -0.90
C HIS A 189 6.15 5.62 -1.25
N ILE A 190 5.81 5.20 -2.48
CA ILE A 190 4.42 5.00 -2.92
C ILE A 190 4.22 3.55 -3.35
N VAL A 191 3.09 2.97 -2.96
CA VAL A 191 2.61 1.66 -3.44
C VAL A 191 1.30 1.85 -4.18
N VAL A 192 1.28 1.50 -5.46
CA VAL A 192 0.09 1.53 -6.32
C VAL A 192 -0.41 0.10 -6.52
N SER A 193 -1.48 -0.27 -5.82
CA SER A 193 -1.93 -1.66 -5.77
C SER A 193 -3.44 -1.77 -5.60
N SER A 194 -4.17 -2.04 -6.69
CA SER A 194 -5.60 -2.32 -6.65
C SER A 194 -5.89 -3.79 -6.43
N PRO A 195 -6.32 -4.23 -5.24
CA PRO A 195 -6.73 -5.61 -5.00
C PRO A 195 -7.93 -6.01 -5.86
N MET A 196 -8.77 -5.04 -6.23
CA MET A 196 -9.94 -5.25 -7.06
C MET A 196 -9.63 -5.26 -8.57
N GLY A 197 -8.35 -5.10 -8.96
CA GLY A 197 -7.92 -5.07 -10.35
C GLY A 197 -8.44 -3.85 -11.14
N ARG A 198 -8.80 -2.78 -10.45
CA ARG A 198 -9.23 -1.52 -11.08
C ARG A 198 -8.02 -0.76 -11.59
N LEU A 199 -8.24 0.03 -12.63
CA LEU A 199 -7.24 0.98 -13.10
C LEU A 199 -7.06 2.09 -12.05
N LEU A 200 -5.82 2.29 -11.62
CA LEU A 200 -5.44 3.39 -10.74
C LEU A 200 -4.78 4.50 -11.54
N GLN A 201 -5.09 5.76 -11.21
CA GLN A 201 -4.47 6.92 -11.83
C GLN A 201 -3.79 7.76 -10.76
N VAL A 202 -2.49 7.95 -10.91
CA VAL A 202 -1.68 8.72 -9.97
C VAL A 202 -0.99 9.84 -10.72
N THR A 203 -1.25 11.08 -10.30
CA THR A 203 -0.68 12.28 -10.91
C THR A 203 0.23 12.99 -9.90
N ALA A 204 1.48 13.20 -10.26
CA ALA A 204 2.41 14.07 -9.58
C ALA A 204 2.38 15.47 -10.24
N ALA A 205 2.31 16.54 -9.45
CA ALA A 205 2.25 17.92 -9.93
C ALA A 205 3.01 18.87 -9.02
N GLY A 206 3.42 20.03 -9.57
CA GLY A 206 4.14 21.05 -8.82
C GLY A 206 5.49 20.52 -8.32
N ALA A 207 5.77 20.69 -7.03
CA ALA A 207 6.97 20.19 -6.36
C ALA A 207 6.78 18.77 -5.76
N ALA A 208 5.87 17.97 -6.31
CA ALA A 208 5.64 16.60 -5.82
C ALA A 208 6.88 15.73 -6.06
N ARG A 209 7.24 14.89 -5.08
CA ARG A 209 8.46 14.07 -5.15
C ARG A 209 8.27 12.70 -4.54
N PHE A 210 8.55 11.66 -5.36
CA PHE A 210 8.37 10.25 -5.03
C PHE A 210 9.58 9.43 -5.50
N PRO A 211 10.64 9.35 -4.68
CA PRO A 211 11.86 8.64 -5.05
C PRO A 211 11.64 7.16 -5.38
N ASN A 212 10.73 6.49 -4.66
CA ASN A 212 10.48 5.06 -4.84
C ASN A 212 8.98 4.82 -5.05
N THR A 213 8.62 4.29 -6.21
CA THR A 213 7.24 3.97 -6.56
C THR A 213 7.13 2.50 -6.94
N GLU A 214 6.34 1.75 -6.21
CA GLU A 214 6.06 0.34 -6.49
C GLU A 214 4.68 0.19 -7.12
N VAL A 215 4.62 -0.42 -8.32
CA VAL A 215 3.37 -0.66 -9.06
C VAL A 215 3.09 -2.16 -9.05
N ARG A 216 2.03 -2.58 -8.37
CA ARG A 216 1.63 -3.98 -8.20
C ARG A 216 0.37 -4.37 -9.00
N SER A 217 -0.29 -3.40 -9.62
CA SER A 217 -1.51 -3.62 -10.43
C SER A 217 -1.59 -2.63 -11.58
N THR A 218 -2.58 -2.79 -12.46
CA THR A 218 -2.78 -1.88 -13.60
C THR A 218 -2.89 -0.43 -13.15
N ALA A 219 -2.05 0.43 -13.70
CA ALA A 219 -1.97 1.84 -13.31
C ALA A 219 -1.58 2.77 -14.47
N VAL A 220 -1.84 4.05 -14.26
CA VAL A 220 -1.30 5.15 -15.07
C VAL A 220 -0.58 6.11 -14.12
N LEU A 221 0.66 6.44 -14.45
CA LEU A 221 1.44 7.47 -13.77
C LEU A 221 1.55 8.68 -14.68
N TYR A 222 1.12 9.83 -14.18
CA TYR A 222 1.19 11.12 -14.87
C TYR A 222 2.08 12.10 -14.13
N GLU A 223 2.85 12.88 -14.88
CA GLU A 223 3.50 14.07 -14.37
C GLU A 223 2.94 15.30 -15.06
N LYS A 224 2.51 16.29 -14.29
CA LYS A 224 1.89 17.51 -14.82
C LYS A 224 2.47 18.76 -14.17
N LYS A 225 3.05 19.64 -15.01
CA LYS A 225 3.52 20.96 -14.55
C LYS A 225 4.45 20.85 -13.32
N LEU A 226 5.43 19.94 -13.36
CA LEU A 226 6.46 19.88 -12.33
C LEU A 226 7.25 21.18 -12.28
N THR A 227 7.62 21.62 -11.07
CA THR A 227 8.38 22.86 -10.85
C THR A 227 9.82 22.67 -11.30
N THR A 228 10.41 21.50 -11.01
CA THR A 228 11.77 21.14 -11.39
C THR A 228 11.78 19.74 -12.03
N PRO A 229 11.47 19.63 -13.34
CA PRO A 229 11.46 18.33 -14.02
C PRO A 229 12.82 17.63 -13.91
N GLY A 230 12.77 16.30 -13.74
CA GLY A 230 13.97 15.46 -13.55
C GLY A 230 14.48 15.36 -12.11
N TYR A 231 13.98 16.21 -11.20
CA TYR A 231 14.22 16.10 -9.75
C TYR A 231 12.94 15.75 -8.98
N GLU A 232 11.82 16.27 -9.43
CA GLU A 232 10.48 16.05 -8.91
C GLU A 232 9.76 14.97 -9.74
N GLY A 233 8.60 14.52 -9.28
CA GLY A 233 7.82 13.46 -9.90
C GLY A 233 8.19 12.08 -9.39
N PHE A 234 8.09 11.08 -10.26
CA PHE A 234 8.40 9.68 -9.96
C PHE A 234 9.83 9.36 -10.40
N ALA A 235 10.73 9.08 -9.45
CA ALA A 235 12.13 8.82 -9.82
C ALA A 235 12.35 7.35 -10.21
N ASP A 236 12.28 6.43 -9.26
CA ASP A 236 12.44 4.99 -9.49
C ASP A 236 11.08 4.30 -9.41
N VAL A 237 10.72 3.60 -10.48
CA VAL A 237 9.46 2.86 -10.59
C VAL A 237 9.77 1.38 -10.73
N LYS A 238 9.23 0.59 -9.80
CA LYS A 238 9.35 -0.87 -9.81
C LYS A 238 8.00 -1.52 -10.06
N ILE A 239 7.91 -2.38 -11.07
CA ILE A 239 6.75 -3.24 -11.30
C ILE A 239 6.99 -4.58 -10.60
N ASN A 240 6.19 -4.84 -9.56
CA ASN A 240 6.33 -6.00 -8.68
C ASN A 240 4.95 -6.52 -8.23
N GLY A 241 4.18 -7.08 -9.15
CA GLY A 241 2.86 -7.62 -8.90
C GLY A 241 2.83 -9.15 -8.85
N ASP A 242 1.82 -9.73 -8.19
CA ASP A 242 1.58 -11.19 -8.19
C ASP A 242 1.05 -11.70 -9.55
N LYS A 243 0.61 -10.80 -10.41
CA LYS A 243 0.04 -11.06 -11.73
C LYS A 243 0.65 -10.10 -12.73
N LYS A 244 0.39 -10.37 -14.03
CA LYS A 244 0.74 -9.44 -15.08
C LYS A 244 0.22 -8.04 -14.80
N VAL A 245 1.12 -7.04 -14.88
CA VAL A 245 0.83 -5.62 -14.62
C VAL A 245 0.85 -4.85 -15.94
N SER A 246 -0.14 -3.98 -16.14
CA SER A 246 -0.15 -3.00 -17.23
C SER A 246 0.09 -1.61 -16.66
N LEU A 247 1.15 -0.95 -17.12
CA LEU A 247 1.52 0.40 -16.72
C LEU A 247 1.50 1.33 -17.93
N THR A 248 0.77 2.45 -17.82
CA THR A 248 0.90 3.56 -18.76
C THR A 248 1.72 4.67 -18.10
N LEU A 249 2.74 5.14 -18.81
CA LEU A 249 3.61 6.22 -18.37
C LEU A 249 3.39 7.49 -19.22
N ASP A 250 3.11 8.57 -18.54
CA ASP A 250 3.16 9.96 -19.02
C ASP A 250 4.01 10.76 -18.03
N ALA A 251 5.25 10.29 -17.83
CA ALA A 251 6.15 10.71 -16.75
C ALA A 251 7.62 10.48 -17.17
N ASP A 252 8.51 11.22 -16.54
CA ASP A 252 9.96 11.11 -16.69
C ASP A 252 10.53 10.23 -15.56
N ILE A 253 11.00 9.04 -15.91
CA ILE A 253 11.45 8.01 -14.96
C ILE A 253 12.96 7.83 -15.05
N ASN A 254 13.65 7.89 -13.91
CA ASN A 254 15.08 7.62 -13.85
C ASN A 254 15.39 6.13 -14.05
N HIS A 255 14.70 5.27 -13.30
CA HIS A 255 14.84 3.82 -13.42
C HIS A 255 13.48 3.12 -13.39
N LEU A 256 13.23 2.32 -14.41
CA LEU A 256 12.06 1.43 -14.50
C LEU A 256 12.51 -0.02 -14.36
N GLU A 257 12.15 -0.67 -13.25
CA GLU A 257 12.47 -2.06 -12.95
C GLU A 257 11.23 -2.95 -13.17
N LEU A 258 11.37 -3.99 -14.01
CA LEU A 258 10.28 -4.90 -14.38
C LEU A 258 10.54 -6.29 -13.81
N ASP A 259 10.07 -6.55 -12.58
CA ASP A 259 10.24 -7.82 -11.85
C ASP A 259 9.02 -8.75 -11.96
N THR A 260 8.01 -8.34 -12.71
CA THR A 260 6.79 -9.12 -13.00
C THR A 260 6.49 -9.05 -14.49
N GLU A 261 5.83 -10.07 -15.04
CA GLU A 261 5.32 -10.01 -16.41
C GLU A 261 4.51 -8.72 -16.61
N SER A 262 4.90 -7.89 -17.58
CA SER A 262 4.35 -6.56 -17.69
C SER A 262 4.11 -6.11 -19.13
N THR A 263 3.16 -5.17 -19.25
CA THR A 263 2.98 -4.37 -20.47
C THR A 263 3.16 -2.91 -20.09
N VAL A 264 4.12 -2.23 -20.68
CA VAL A 264 4.36 -0.81 -20.47
C VAL A 264 3.97 -0.05 -21.74
N SER A 265 3.10 0.94 -21.60
CA SER A 265 2.74 1.87 -22.67
C SER A 265 3.24 3.26 -22.30
N THR A 266 3.99 3.89 -23.22
CA THR A 266 4.54 5.24 -23.01
C THR A 266 3.82 6.25 -23.89
N THR A 267 3.47 7.41 -23.36
CA THR A 267 3.02 8.56 -24.17
C THR A 267 4.20 9.25 -24.82
N ALA A 268 3.95 10.21 -25.71
CA ALA A 268 5.00 11.00 -26.34
C ALA A 268 5.78 11.90 -25.35
N ASN A 269 5.20 12.18 -24.18
CA ASN A 269 5.82 12.99 -23.13
C ASN A 269 6.64 12.16 -22.15
N ALA A 270 6.57 10.84 -22.22
CA ALA A 270 7.26 9.97 -21.27
C ALA A 270 8.71 9.75 -21.67
N SER A 271 9.61 9.79 -20.70
CA SER A 271 10.98 9.32 -20.86
C SER A 271 11.40 8.37 -19.74
N VAL A 272 12.18 7.36 -20.08
CA VAL A 272 12.77 6.41 -19.15
C VAL A 272 14.27 6.40 -19.36
N TYR A 273 15.03 6.88 -18.38
CA TYR A 273 16.47 6.94 -18.53
C TYR A 273 17.10 5.55 -18.56
N ARG A 274 16.72 4.67 -17.64
CA ARG A 274 17.16 3.28 -17.58
C ARG A 274 15.98 2.35 -17.34
N MET A 275 15.90 1.27 -18.10
CA MET A 275 14.96 0.18 -17.89
C MET A 275 15.70 -1.13 -17.68
N THR A 276 15.29 -1.91 -16.66
CA THR A 276 15.78 -3.27 -16.44
C THR A 276 14.59 -4.23 -16.37
N ALA A 277 14.70 -5.40 -17.02
CA ALA A 277 13.66 -6.40 -17.01
C ALA A 277 14.22 -7.77 -16.61
N SER A 278 13.70 -8.33 -15.51
CA SER A 278 13.99 -9.69 -15.04
C SER A 278 12.88 -10.69 -15.40
N LYS A 279 11.76 -10.21 -15.95
CA LYS A 279 10.61 -10.98 -16.41
C LYS A 279 10.15 -10.51 -17.80
N PRO A 280 9.40 -11.35 -18.55
CA PRO A 280 8.89 -10.97 -19.85
C PRO A 280 8.12 -9.65 -19.81
N ALA A 281 8.47 -8.75 -20.69
CA ALA A 281 7.84 -7.44 -20.79
C ALA A 281 7.58 -7.05 -22.24
N SER A 282 6.47 -6.35 -22.47
CA SER A 282 6.16 -5.69 -23.75
C SER A 282 6.13 -4.19 -23.52
N VAL A 283 6.92 -3.47 -24.29
CA VAL A 283 6.97 -2.00 -24.22
C VAL A 283 6.50 -1.44 -25.54
N THR A 284 5.53 -0.53 -25.49
CA THR A 284 4.92 0.11 -26.67
C THR A 284 4.72 1.60 -26.43
N GLY A 285 4.50 2.37 -27.48
CA GLY A 285 4.17 3.79 -27.38
C GLY A 285 5.17 4.69 -28.08
N TYR A 286 5.18 5.98 -27.71
CA TYR A 286 5.92 7.05 -28.38
C TYR A 286 6.98 7.71 -27.49
N GLY A 287 7.08 7.29 -26.24
CA GLY A 287 8.08 7.81 -25.29
C GLY A 287 9.49 7.31 -25.61
N THR A 288 10.48 7.92 -24.97
CA THR A 288 11.88 7.60 -25.16
C THR A 288 12.40 6.71 -24.04
N ILE A 289 13.09 5.63 -24.38
CA ILE A 289 13.88 4.82 -23.46
C ILE A 289 15.34 4.93 -23.84
N TYR A 290 16.16 5.50 -22.96
CA TYR A 290 17.58 5.76 -23.28
C TYR A 290 18.45 4.53 -23.13
N GLN A 291 18.20 3.70 -22.12
CA GLN A 291 18.93 2.46 -21.86
C GLN A 291 17.96 1.34 -21.48
N ALA A 292 18.16 0.16 -22.05
CA ALA A 292 17.40 -1.03 -21.71
C ALA A 292 18.32 -2.22 -21.49
N GLU A 293 18.10 -2.96 -20.38
CA GLU A 293 18.84 -4.17 -20.02
C GLU A 293 17.83 -5.29 -19.70
N ILE A 294 17.99 -6.43 -20.35
CA ILE A 294 17.20 -7.64 -20.10
C ILE A 294 18.11 -8.64 -19.39
N LYS A 295 17.69 -9.07 -18.20
CA LYS A 295 18.42 -10.02 -17.36
C LYS A 295 17.90 -11.45 -17.51
#